data_20a4becf85538ab7eea1927a9ee67d80
#
_entry.id   20a4becf85538ab7eea1927a9ee67d80
#
_cell.length_a   1.000
_cell.length_b   1.000
_cell.length_c   1.000
_cell.angle_alpha   90.00
_cell.angle_beta   90.00
_cell.angle_gamma   90.00
#
_symmetry.space_group_name_H-M   'P 1'
#
loop_
_entity.id
_entity.type
_entity.pdbx_description
1 polymer ?
#
loop_
_entity_poly.entity_id
_entity_poly.type
_entity_poly.pdbx_seq_one_letter_code
_entity_poly.pdbx_strand_id
1 'polypeptide(L)'
;MPATPAPPVAQLRHDPDVLVIGGGVAGLFCAYHLRRGGSSVAVVERESIGDPLSCSSGNTGFVGTQGAAPLAEPGVPAQGLRRLLNPDSPFYIKPRLDGELLSWLWHFRRACNHRDARAGFHVLLDLKKRSLEILRELCASDSLSSTFTEPGMVIAFKTPQGFEKACRATPQAVANGVPLRVLSLAELRVLEPDVEFDIYGALYNEEGAYLHVPNFIHEFARTLEGIGVEIHTHTEVVGFEVIGRRVERVRTARGNFRPHEVVIAAGAWSAECARTLGIGLKLQPAKGYTITVTTPRNAPRLPVLLSEGKVAISPLGDRLRFGGTLEPSGMDGIVSRRRVDGILRTVQAYLPRLENTEILETWSGFRPRTPDSLPFMGRAEAYRNLSIACGHGHIGLGLAPAGGKLIAQIVAGEQPDVDVAPFRIDRYDRRAPRRLRR
;
A
#
# COMPACT_ATOMS: atom_id res chain seq x y z
N MET A 1 -46.09 9.60 -23.43
CA MET A 1 -46.22 8.53 -22.46
C MET A 1 -45.29 8.87 -21.28
N PRO A 2 -45.77 8.94 -20.04
CA PRO A 2 -44.87 9.17 -18.87
C PRO A 2 -43.96 7.96 -18.68
N ALA A 3 -42.70 8.24 -18.45
CA ALA A 3 -41.68 7.22 -18.17
C ALA A 3 -42.08 6.43 -16.91
N THR A 4 -42.08 5.12 -17.02
CA THR A 4 -42.30 4.19 -15.92
C THR A 4 -41.22 4.44 -14.86
N PRO A 5 -41.57 4.64 -13.57
CA PRO A 5 -40.56 4.82 -12.54
C PRO A 5 -39.73 3.56 -12.42
N ALA A 6 -38.38 3.72 -12.32
CA ALA A 6 -37.51 2.62 -12.09
C ALA A 6 -37.94 1.83 -10.83
N PRO A 7 -37.86 0.49 -10.83
CA PRO A 7 -38.26 -0.31 -9.68
C PRO A 7 -37.43 0.13 -8.44
N PRO A 8 -38.05 0.14 -7.26
CA PRO A 8 -37.36 0.49 -6.03
C PRO A 8 -36.20 -0.44 -5.86
N VAL A 9 -34.99 0.12 -5.73
CA VAL A 9 -33.77 -0.65 -5.37
C VAL A 9 -34.08 -1.35 -4.05
N ALA A 10 -34.06 -2.67 -4.05
CA ALA A 10 -34.27 -3.48 -2.84
C ALA A 10 -33.30 -2.97 -1.77
N GLN A 11 -33.83 -2.44 -0.68
CA GLN A 11 -33.01 -1.95 0.42
C GLN A 11 -32.30 -3.15 1.05
N LEU A 12 -30.99 -3.20 0.90
CA LEU A 12 -30.16 -4.18 1.59
C LEU A 12 -30.34 -4.00 3.10
N ARG A 13 -30.94 -4.99 3.76
CA ARG A 13 -30.91 -5.11 5.21
C ARG A 13 -30.02 -6.30 5.51
N HIS A 14 -28.83 -6.03 5.98
CA HIS A 14 -27.86 -7.07 6.33
C HIS A 14 -27.31 -6.80 7.71
N ASP A 15 -27.26 -7.84 8.52
CA ASP A 15 -26.70 -7.83 9.86
C ASP A 15 -25.49 -8.79 9.91
N PRO A 16 -24.37 -8.50 9.23
CA PRO A 16 -23.17 -9.33 9.29
C PRO A 16 -22.50 -9.20 10.66
N ASP A 17 -21.74 -10.21 11.08
CA ASP A 17 -20.90 -10.07 12.29
C ASP A 17 -19.90 -8.93 12.09
N VAL A 18 -19.28 -8.85 10.93
CA VAL A 18 -18.28 -7.81 10.62
C VAL A 18 -18.60 -7.14 9.29
N LEU A 19 -18.67 -5.81 9.31
CA LEU A 19 -18.70 -4.99 8.10
C LEU A 19 -17.33 -4.36 7.85
N VAL A 20 -16.74 -4.65 6.71
CA VAL A 20 -15.48 -4.05 6.24
C VAL A 20 -15.79 -2.94 5.23
N ILE A 21 -15.32 -1.72 5.50
CA ILE A 21 -15.51 -0.54 4.64
C ILE A 21 -14.26 -0.35 3.80
N GLY A 22 -14.35 -0.64 2.51
CA GLY A 22 -13.30 -0.56 1.50
C GLY A 22 -12.86 -1.91 0.96
N GLY A 23 -12.99 -2.09 -0.36
CA GLY A 23 -12.62 -3.29 -1.13
C GLY A 23 -11.20 -3.26 -1.70
N GLY A 24 -10.33 -2.40 -1.16
CA GLY A 24 -8.90 -2.43 -1.46
C GLY A 24 -8.19 -3.60 -0.78
N VAL A 25 -6.90 -3.83 -1.11
CA VAL A 25 -6.13 -4.98 -0.59
C VAL A 25 -6.19 -5.12 0.95
N ALA A 26 -6.17 -4.01 1.69
CA ALA A 26 -6.25 -4.04 3.15
C ALA A 26 -7.61 -4.58 3.63
N GLY A 27 -8.71 -4.13 3.03
CA GLY A 27 -10.05 -4.60 3.36
C GLY A 27 -10.28 -6.05 2.97
N LEU A 28 -9.82 -6.46 1.79
CA LEU A 28 -9.93 -7.85 1.33
C LEU A 28 -9.17 -8.82 2.25
N PHE A 29 -7.96 -8.49 2.70
CA PHE A 29 -7.24 -9.32 3.67
C PHE A 29 -7.88 -9.31 5.07
N CYS A 30 -8.45 -8.18 5.52
CA CYS A 30 -9.27 -8.18 6.73
C CYS A 30 -10.47 -9.14 6.59
N ALA A 31 -11.20 -9.06 5.48
CA ALA A 31 -12.34 -9.92 5.21
C ALA A 31 -11.94 -11.42 5.16
N TYR A 32 -10.80 -11.72 4.50
CA TYR A 32 -10.26 -13.09 4.43
C TYR A 32 -10.04 -13.70 5.82
N HIS A 33 -9.27 -13.01 6.66
CA HIS A 33 -8.91 -13.55 7.98
C HIS A 33 -10.12 -13.60 8.93
N LEU A 34 -10.99 -12.59 8.89
CA LEU A 34 -12.25 -12.57 9.65
C LEU A 34 -13.17 -13.75 9.27
N ARG A 35 -13.31 -13.98 7.96
CA ARG A 35 -14.11 -15.12 7.46
C ARG A 35 -13.51 -16.46 7.83
N ARG A 36 -12.18 -16.60 7.74
CA ARG A 36 -11.44 -17.78 8.19
C ARG A 36 -11.55 -18.01 9.69
N GLY A 37 -11.72 -16.95 10.48
CA GLY A 37 -12.02 -16.99 11.92
C GLY A 37 -13.48 -17.32 12.25
N GLY A 38 -14.34 -17.58 11.25
CA GLY A 38 -15.73 -18.02 11.45
C GLY A 38 -16.78 -16.91 11.44
N SER A 39 -16.41 -15.63 11.33
CA SER A 39 -17.37 -14.53 11.26
C SER A 39 -18.12 -14.51 9.93
N SER A 40 -19.39 -14.10 9.92
CA SER A 40 -20.07 -13.63 8.71
C SER A 40 -19.52 -12.23 8.36
N VAL A 41 -19.06 -12.04 7.11
CA VAL A 41 -18.37 -10.82 6.70
C VAL A 41 -19.01 -10.23 5.45
N ALA A 42 -19.33 -8.93 5.51
CA ALA A 42 -19.68 -8.15 4.34
C ALA A 42 -18.61 -7.07 4.09
N VAL A 43 -18.27 -6.86 2.81
CA VAL A 43 -17.40 -5.77 2.34
C VAL A 43 -18.26 -4.80 1.57
N VAL A 44 -18.19 -3.51 1.90
CA VAL A 44 -18.80 -2.42 1.11
C VAL A 44 -17.71 -1.63 0.41
N GLU A 45 -17.82 -1.49 -0.90
CA GLU A 45 -16.89 -0.74 -1.72
C GLU A 45 -17.67 0.30 -2.56
N ARG A 46 -17.14 1.51 -2.62
CA ARG A 46 -17.75 2.62 -3.34
C ARG A 46 -17.78 2.39 -4.84
N GLU A 47 -16.71 1.83 -5.37
CA GLU A 47 -16.56 1.53 -6.79
C GLU A 47 -16.61 0.00 -7.04
N SER A 48 -16.14 -0.44 -8.17
CA SER A 48 -15.90 -1.87 -8.44
C SER A 48 -14.64 -2.36 -7.74
N ILE A 49 -14.55 -3.65 -7.46
CA ILE A 49 -13.29 -4.24 -7.02
C ILE A 49 -12.25 -4.13 -8.14
N GLY A 50 -11.07 -3.68 -7.81
CA GLY A 50 -10.01 -3.46 -8.80
C GLY A 50 -10.17 -2.15 -9.60
N ASP A 51 -11.09 -1.27 -9.20
CA ASP A 51 -11.29 0.03 -9.86
C ASP A 51 -9.98 0.83 -10.01
N PRO A 52 -9.78 1.53 -11.14
CA PRO A 52 -8.61 2.37 -11.37
C PRO A 52 -8.37 3.46 -10.30
N LEU A 53 -9.39 3.93 -9.59
CA LEU A 53 -9.20 4.86 -8.47
C LEU A 53 -8.57 4.19 -7.25
N SER A 54 -8.63 2.87 -7.15
CA SER A 54 -8.04 2.12 -6.05
C SER A 54 -6.51 2.21 -6.08
N CYS A 55 -5.92 2.61 -4.96
CA CYS A 55 -4.45 2.62 -4.82
C CYS A 55 -3.84 1.22 -4.96
N SER A 56 -4.61 0.18 -4.72
CA SER A 56 -4.19 -1.21 -4.88
C SER A 56 -3.99 -1.56 -6.35
N SER A 57 -4.93 -1.21 -7.22
CA SER A 57 -4.92 -1.59 -8.66
C SER A 57 -3.75 -1.00 -9.43
N GLY A 58 -3.34 0.24 -9.09
CA GLY A 58 -2.19 0.90 -9.70
C GLY A 58 -0.84 0.57 -9.05
N ASN A 59 -0.77 -0.39 -8.14
CA ASN A 59 0.50 -0.77 -7.52
C ASN A 59 1.39 -1.54 -8.51
N THR A 60 2.71 -1.47 -8.31
CA THR A 60 3.70 -2.25 -9.08
C THR A 60 3.84 -3.69 -8.61
N GLY A 61 3.15 -4.08 -7.55
CA GLY A 61 3.05 -5.46 -7.11
C GLY A 61 4.14 -5.95 -6.17
N PHE A 62 5.15 -5.16 -5.82
CA PHE A 62 6.25 -5.59 -4.97
C PHE A 62 5.77 -5.98 -3.56
N VAL A 63 5.99 -7.23 -3.16
CA VAL A 63 5.54 -7.79 -1.87
C VAL A 63 6.65 -8.43 -1.03
N GLY A 64 7.86 -8.62 -1.57
CA GLY A 64 9.01 -9.15 -0.83
C GLY A 64 9.50 -8.25 0.32
N THR A 65 10.59 -8.65 0.97
CA THR A 65 11.15 -7.97 2.16
C THR A 65 11.74 -6.58 1.89
N GLN A 66 12.00 -6.23 0.63
CA GLN A 66 12.51 -4.90 0.24
C GLN A 66 11.53 -3.77 0.61
N GLY A 67 12.08 -2.57 0.82
CA GLY A 67 11.28 -1.37 1.13
C GLY A 67 10.69 -1.33 2.54
N ALA A 68 11.23 -2.10 3.48
CA ALA A 68 10.85 -2.05 4.89
C ALA A 68 11.35 -0.77 5.60
N ALA A 69 12.28 -0.02 4.99
CA ALA A 69 12.75 1.23 5.57
C ALA A 69 11.62 2.29 5.58
N PRO A 70 11.33 2.93 6.73
CA PRO A 70 10.40 4.04 6.79
C PRO A 70 10.87 5.19 5.90
N LEU A 71 9.96 5.96 5.29
CA LEU A 71 10.36 7.21 4.62
C LEU A 71 10.80 8.31 5.59
N ALA A 72 10.40 8.20 6.85
CA ALA A 72 10.81 9.12 7.91
C ALA A 72 12.22 8.80 8.39
N GLU A 73 13.22 8.97 7.51
CA GLU A 73 14.63 8.79 7.85
C GLU A 73 15.33 10.10 8.21
N PRO A 74 16.42 10.04 9.00
CA PRO A 74 17.27 11.20 9.24
C PRO A 74 17.77 11.84 7.94
N GLY A 75 17.72 13.18 7.86
CA GLY A 75 18.13 13.96 6.69
C GLY A 75 17.07 14.13 5.60
N VAL A 76 16.00 13.34 5.59
CA VAL A 76 14.91 13.46 4.60
C VAL A 76 14.25 14.85 4.62
N PRO A 77 13.97 15.51 5.77
CA PRO A 77 13.42 16.86 5.76
C PRO A 77 14.31 17.88 5.05
N ALA A 78 15.62 17.82 5.27
CA ALA A 78 16.58 18.73 4.63
C ALA A 78 16.70 18.47 3.12
N GLN A 79 16.69 17.20 2.71
CA GLN A 79 16.64 16.82 1.28
C GLN A 79 15.33 17.25 0.64
N GLY A 80 14.20 17.09 1.34
CA GLY A 80 12.88 17.54 0.89
C GLY A 80 12.85 19.02 0.62
N LEU A 81 13.39 19.83 1.53
CA LEU A 81 13.45 21.28 1.38
C LEU A 81 14.28 21.70 0.13
N ARG A 82 15.44 21.05 -0.09
CA ARG A 82 16.26 21.30 -1.30
C ARG A 82 15.54 20.87 -2.59
N ARG A 83 14.73 19.81 -2.53
CA ARG A 83 13.99 19.26 -3.67
C ARG A 83 12.68 19.99 -3.96
N LEU A 84 12.11 20.73 -3.01
CA LEU A 84 10.94 21.59 -3.26
C LEU A 84 11.16 22.62 -4.35
N LEU A 85 12.42 23.06 -4.54
CA LEU A 85 12.81 24.00 -5.58
C LEU A 85 12.98 23.33 -6.96
N ASN A 86 12.98 21.99 -7.01
CA ASN A 86 13.09 21.25 -8.28
C ASN A 86 11.76 20.57 -8.62
N PRO A 87 11.00 21.13 -9.58
CA PRO A 87 9.70 20.57 -9.98
C PRO A 87 9.79 19.17 -10.61
N ASP A 88 10.99 18.73 -11.07
CA ASP A 88 11.22 17.40 -11.63
C ASP A 88 11.59 16.34 -10.58
N SER A 89 11.69 16.77 -9.32
CA SER A 89 11.97 15.84 -8.23
C SER A 89 10.90 14.74 -8.15
N PRO A 90 11.28 13.46 -7.97
CA PRO A 90 10.33 12.38 -7.71
C PRO A 90 9.55 12.58 -6.38
N PHE A 91 9.99 13.53 -5.56
CA PHE A 91 9.34 13.93 -4.32
C PHE A 91 9.04 15.43 -4.37
N TYR A 92 7.77 15.79 -4.54
CA TYR A 92 7.31 17.18 -4.63
C TYR A 92 6.11 17.40 -3.72
N ILE A 93 6.14 18.45 -2.92
CA ILE A 93 5.00 18.87 -2.09
C ILE A 93 4.35 20.08 -2.76
N LYS A 94 3.10 19.93 -3.21
CA LYS A 94 2.33 21.07 -3.74
C LYS A 94 2.06 22.05 -2.59
N PRO A 95 2.57 23.29 -2.65
CA PRO A 95 2.32 24.28 -1.60
C PRO A 95 0.82 24.52 -1.43
N ARG A 96 0.34 24.39 -0.20
CA ARG A 96 -1.03 24.71 0.16
C ARG A 96 -1.10 25.11 1.65
N LEU A 97 -1.96 26.06 1.97
CA LEU A 97 -2.25 26.44 3.34
C LEU A 97 -3.32 25.50 3.90
N ASP A 98 -2.84 24.39 4.51
CA ASP A 98 -3.67 23.33 5.04
C ASP A 98 -3.13 22.92 6.41
N GLY A 99 -3.91 23.20 7.46
CA GLY A 99 -3.51 22.90 8.84
C GLY A 99 -3.28 21.42 9.11
N GLU A 100 -3.99 20.52 8.39
CA GLU A 100 -3.78 19.08 8.50
C GLU A 100 -2.42 18.68 7.91
N LEU A 101 -2.05 19.24 6.75
CA LEU A 101 -0.75 19.04 6.14
C LEU A 101 0.38 19.58 7.03
N LEU A 102 0.24 20.77 7.59
CA LEU A 102 1.23 21.36 8.50
C LEU A 102 1.42 20.50 9.76
N SER A 103 0.33 20.02 10.34
CA SER A 103 0.35 19.10 11.48
C SER A 103 1.02 17.77 11.10
N TRP A 104 0.71 17.21 9.92
CA TRP A 104 1.34 15.99 9.41
C TRP A 104 2.85 16.19 9.21
N LEU A 105 3.29 17.28 8.56
CA LEU A 105 4.70 17.60 8.33
C LEU A 105 5.47 17.77 9.63
N TRP A 106 4.86 18.34 10.65
CA TRP A 106 5.47 18.47 11.98
C TRP A 106 5.72 17.10 12.61
N HIS A 107 4.72 16.18 12.58
CA HIS A 107 4.88 14.80 13.06
C HIS A 107 5.89 14.03 12.24
N PHE A 108 5.89 14.19 10.90
CA PHE A 108 6.88 13.59 10.00
C PHE A 108 8.30 14.03 10.36
N ARG A 109 8.52 15.33 10.54
CA ARG A 109 9.84 15.84 10.96
C ARG A 109 10.28 15.22 12.29
N ARG A 110 9.38 15.06 13.24
CA ARG A 110 9.69 14.43 14.54
C ARG A 110 10.04 12.96 14.43
N ALA A 111 9.41 12.24 13.52
CA ALA A 111 9.69 10.83 13.23
C ALA A 111 11.03 10.64 12.48
N CYS A 112 11.56 11.69 11.82
CA CYS A 112 12.82 11.62 11.07
C CYS A 112 14.05 11.64 12.00
N ASN A 113 14.21 10.60 12.81
CA ASN A 113 15.36 10.39 13.69
C ASN A 113 15.80 8.92 13.66
N HIS A 114 17.04 8.63 14.04
CA HIS A 114 17.64 7.30 13.97
C HIS A 114 16.90 6.24 14.79
N ARG A 115 16.39 6.62 15.97
CA ARG A 115 15.70 5.70 16.86
C ARG A 115 14.38 5.22 16.25
N ASP A 116 13.54 6.18 15.83
CA ASP A 116 12.21 5.86 15.29
C ASP A 116 12.33 5.17 13.93
N ALA A 117 13.30 5.59 13.08
CA ALA A 117 13.57 4.95 11.80
C ALA A 117 14.00 3.48 11.98
N ARG A 118 14.89 3.20 12.95
CA ARG A 118 15.32 1.83 13.24
C ARG A 118 14.18 0.98 13.81
N ALA A 119 13.44 1.50 14.78
CA ALA A 119 12.28 0.80 15.34
C ALA A 119 11.23 0.50 14.26
N GLY A 120 10.88 1.50 13.44
CA GLY A 120 9.95 1.34 12.34
C GLY A 120 10.41 0.33 11.29
N PHE A 121 11.72 0.27 10.98
CA PHE A 121 12.29 -0.72 10.09
C PHE A 121 12.01 -2.15 10.57
N HIS A 122 12.31 -2.46 11.83
CA HIS A 122 12.10 -3.82 12.38
C HIS A 122 10.63 -4.20 12.38
N VAL A 123 9.75 -3.28 12.78
CA VAL A 123 8.29 -3.49 12.80
C VAL A 123 7.75 -3.76 11.38
N LEU A 124 8.15 -2.95 10.39
CA LEU A 124 7.72 -3.13 9.02
C LEU A 124 8.30 -4.40 8.39
N LEU A 125 9.55 -4.73 8.70
CA LEU A 125 10.19 -5.95 8.19
C LEU A 125 9.53 -7.20 8.73
N ASP A 126 9.22 -7.27 10.04
CA ASP A 126 8.49 -8.39 10.63
C ASP A 126 7.13 -8.58 9.95
N LEU A 127 6.37 -7.48 9.82
CA LEU A 127 5.06 -7.52 9.17
C LEU A 127 5.14 -7.97 7.70
N LYS A 128 6.19 -7.55 6.97
CA LYS A 128 6.42 -7.97 5.57
C LYS A 128 6.79 -9.45 5.46
N LYS A 129 7.62 -9.98 6.35
CA LYS A 129 7.96 -11.41 6.38
C LYS A 129 6.72 -12.26 6.60
N ARG A 130 5.92 -11.94 7.63
CA ARG A 130 4.64 -12.62 7.90
C ARG A 130 3.66 -12.50 6.73
N SER A 131 3.63 -11.34 6.08
CA SER A 131 2.79 -11.13 4.90
C SER A 131 3.23 -12.01 3.73
N LEU A 132 4.53 -12.17 3.52
CA LEU A 132 5.08 -13.01 2.47
C LEU A 132 4.75 -14.49 2.70
N GLU A 133 4.84 -14.97 3.95
CA GLU A 133 4.41 -16.31 4.34
C GLU A 133 2.92 -16.54 4.03
N ILE A 134 2.06 -15.61 4.44
CA ILE A 134 0.61 -15.68 4.14
C ILE A 134 0.34 -15.69 2.64
N LEU A 135 1.08 -14.88 1.86
CA LEU A 135 0.94 -14.87 0.40
C LEU A 135 1.38 -16.19 -0.24
N ARG A 136 2.49 -16.78 0.22
CA ARG A 136 2.95 -18.10 -0.24
C ARG A 136 1.88 -19.18 0.01
N GLU A 137 1.30 -19.22 1.22
CA GLU A 137 0.23 -20.16 1.57
C GLU A 137 -1.04 -19.91 0.75
N LEU A 138 -1.46 -18.65 0.64
CA LEU A 138 -2.67 -18.27 -0.09
C LEU A 138 -2.56 -18.59 -1.59
N CYS A 139 -1.42 -18.23 -2.20
CA CYS A 139 -1.17 -18.40 -3.63
C CYS A 139 -0.67 -19.80 -4.00
N ALA A 140 -0.50 -20.71 -3.04
CA ALA A 140 -0.32 -22.14 -3.34
C ALA A 140 -1.59 -22.79 -3.88
N SER A 141 -2.76 -22.15 -3.73
CA SER A 141 -4.02 -22.61 -4.34
C SER A 141 -4.05 -22.31 -5.84
N ASP A 142 -4.64 -23.19 -6.63
CA ASP A 142 -4.65 -23.13 -8.10
C ASP A 142 -5.21 -21.80 -8.64
N SER A 143 -6.23 -21.23 -7.98
CA SER A 143 -6.87 -19.99 -8.45
C SER A 143 -5.98 -18.75 -8.38
N LEU A 144 -5.03 -18.70 -7.43
CA LEU A 144 -4.16 -17.55 -7.19
C LEU A 144 -2.70 -17.80 -7.57
N SER A 145 -2.31 -19.03 -7.88
CA SER A 145 -0.92 -19.42 -8.16
C SER A 145 -0.28 -18.62 -9.29
N SER A 146 -1.02 -18.33 -10.36
CA SER A 146 -0.53 -17.55 -11.50
C SER A 146 -0.34 -16.06 -11.22
N THR A 147 -0.81 -15.58 -10.06
CA THR A 147 -0.78 -14.15 -9.71
C THR A 147 0.41 -13.76 -8.84
N PHE A 148 1.14 -14.72 -8.27
CA PHE A 148 2.26 -14.52 -7.36
C PHE A 148 3.53 -15.17 -7.88
N THR A 149 4.65 -14.45 -7.80
CA THR A 149 5.94 -14.92 -8.31
C THR A 149 7.08 -14.42 -7.40
N GLU A 150 8.05 -15.29 -7.11
CA GLU A 150 9.24 -15.01 -6.29
C GLU A 150 10.55 -15.23 -7.07
N PRO A 151 10.84 -14.45 -8.11
CA PRO A 151 12.03 -14.64 -8.93
C PRO A 151 13.27 -13.95 -8.35
N GLY A 152 13.16 -13.30 -7.22
CA GLY A 152 14.11 -12.31 -6.74
C GLY A 152 13.85 -10.91 -7.33
N MET A 153 14.68 -9.93 -6.98
CA MET A 153 14.55 -8.55 -7.44
C MET A 153 15.90 -7.88 -7.59
N VAL A 154 16.10 -7.14 -8.68
CA VAL A 154 17.28 -6.31 -8.92
C VAL A 154 17.05 -4.91 -8.37
N ILE A 155 18.03 -4.37 -7.62
CA ILE A 155 18.09 -2.97 -7.20
C ILE A 155 19.26 -2.33 -7.93
N ALA A 156 18.97 -1.50 -8.90
CA ALA A 156 19.92 -0.88 -9.82
C ALA A 156 20.35 0.51 -9.32
N PHE A 157 21.65 0.79 -9.35
CA PHE A 157 22.25 2.05 -8.92
C PHE A 157 22.98 2.74 -10.09
N LYS A 158 22.61 3.98 -10.35
CA LYS A 158 23.18 4.79 -11.42
C LYS A 158 24.50 5.43 -11.02
N THR A 159 24.70 5.72 -9.71
CA THR A 159 25.83 6.49 -9.22
C THR A 159 26.75 5.65 -8.31
N PRO A 160 28.11 5.88 -8.35
CA PRO A 160 29.03 5.24 -7.42
C PRO A 160 28.64 5.46 -5.97
N GLN A 161 28.26 6.69 -5.59
CA GLN A 161 27.93 7.07 -4.22
C GLN A 161 26.68 6.32 -3.72
N GLY A 162 25.64 6.18 -4.58
CA GLY A 162 24.43 5.42 -4.28
C GLY A 162 24.74 3.96 -4.03
N PHE A 163 25.52 3.36 -4.93
CA PHE A 163 25.91 1.95 -4.84
C PHE A 163 26.78 1.65 -3.61
N GLU A 164 27.84 2.44 -3.40
CA GLU A 164 28.72 2.26 -2.24
C GLU A 164 27.99 2.41 -0.91
N LYS A 165 27.07 3.39 -0.82
CA LYS A 165 26.20 3.54 0.36
C LYS A 165 25.36 2.28 0.58
N ALA A 166 24.80 1.72 -0.47
CA ALA A 166 23.99 0.50 -0.40
C ALA A 166 24.84 -0.72 -0.01
N CYS A 167 26.03 -0.88 -0.60
CA CYS A 167 26.97 -1.95 -0.22
C CYS A 167 27.35 -1.88 1.25
N ARG A 168 27.63 -0.68 1.79
CA ARG A 168 27.91 -0.52 3.22
C ARG A 168 26.74 -0.89 4.13
N ALA A 169 25.50 -0.70 3.66
CA ALA A 169 24.29 -1.04 4.42
C ALA A 169 23.89 -2.53 4.29
N THR A 170 24.35 -3.22 3.26
CA THR A 170 23.99 -4.62 2.97
C THR A 170 24.28 -5.60 4.13
N PRO A 171 25.46 -5.60 4.80
CA PRO A 171 25.71 -6.51 5.92
C PRO A 171 24.69 -6.36 7.05
N GLN A 172 24.29 -5.12 7.38
CA GLN A 172 23.28 -4.87 8.40
C GLN A 172 21.88 -5.34 7.94
N ALA A 173 21.55 -5.18 6.67
CA ALA A 173 20.29 -5.65 6.11
C ALA A 173 20.21 -7.19 6.16
N VAL A 174 21.30 -7.88 5.79
CA VAL A 174 21.42 -9.34 5.89
C VAL A 174 21.32 -9.82 7.34
N ALA A 175 22.02 -9.17 8.27
CA ALA A 175 21.93 -9.48 9.70
C ALA A 175 20.50 -9.30 10.26
N ASN A 176 19.71 -8.40 9.68
CA ASN A 176 18.29 -8.24 10.01
C ASN A 176 17.39 -9.23 9.24
N GLY A 177 17.97 -10.10 8.40
CA GLY A 177 17.26 -11.14 7.64
C GLY A 177 16.56 -10.61 6.38
N VAL A 178 17.16 -9.61 5.71
CA VAL A 178 16.82 -9.25 4.32
C VAL A 178 17.92 -9.86 3.45
N PRO A 179 17.63 -10.89 2.61
CA PRO A 179 18.65 -11.61 1.84
C PRO A 179 19.11 -10.79 0.63
N LEU A 180 20.02 -9.85 0.89
CA LEU A 180 20.64 -8.99 -0.12
C LEU A 180 22.06 -9.47 -0.42
N ARG A 181 22.39 -9.50 -1.70
CA ARG A 181 23.77 -9.68 -2.17
C ARG A 181 24.15 -8.65 -3.23
N VAL A 182 25.42 -8.35 -3.31
CA VAL A 182 25.97 -7.50 -4.37
C VAL A 182 26.06 -8.33 -5.64
N LEU A 183 25.60 -7.79 -6.76
CA LEU A 183 25.76 -8.37 -8.09
C LEU A 183 26.92 -7.73 -8.82
N SER A 184 27.79 -8.55 -9.40
CA SER A 184 28.65 -8.11 -10.48
C SER A 184 27.82 -7.86 -11.76
N LEU A 185 28.32 -7.01 -12.66
CA LEU A 185 27.66 -6.79 -13.96
C LEU A 185 27.62 -8.05 -14.82
N ALA A 186 28.55 -8.98 -14.65
CA ALA A 186 28.55 -10.27 -15.31
C ALA A 186 27.40 -11.16 -14.81
N GLU A 187 27.18 -11.26 -13.51
CA GLU A 187 26.05 -11.99 -12.93
C GLU A 187 24.71 -11.36 -13.33
N LEU A 188 24.63 -10.02 -13.36
CA LEU A 188 23.43 -9.32 -13.81
C LEU A 188 23.07 -9.67 -15.27
N ARG A 189 24.07 -9.75 -16.17
CA ARG A 189 23.87 -10.17 -17.55
C ARG A 189 23.40 -11.62 -17.68
N VAL A 190 23.78 -12.50 -16.77
CA VAL A 190 23.28 -13.89 -16.72
C VAL A 190 21.81 -13.92 -16.29
N LEU A 191 21.44 -13.10 -15.31
CA LEU A 191 20.06 -13.01 -14.83
C LEU A 191 19.13 -12.35 -15.84
N GLU A 192 19.62 -11.32 -16.53
CA GLU A 192 18.86 -10.48 -17.47
C GLU A 192 19.62 -10.37 -18.82
N PRO A 193 19.70 -11.46 -19.61
CA PRO A 193 20.55 -11.51 -20.80
C PRO A 193 20.09 -10.59 -21.93
N ASP A 194 18.80 -10.28 -21.98
CA ASP A 194 18.20 -9.46 -23.04
C ASP A 194 18.20 -7.97 -22.69
N VAL A 195 18.58 -7.61 -21.45
CA VAL A 195 18.51 -6.22 -20.94
C VAL A 195 19.88 -5.57 -20.90
N GLU A 196 20.00 -4.42 -21.52
CA GLU A 196 21.19 -3.56 -21.37
C GLU A 196 20.93 -2.52 -20.27
N PHE A 197 21.66 -2.66 -19.16
CA PHE A 197 21.62 -1.72 -18.06
C PHE A 197 22.75 -0.67 -18.16
N ASP A 198 22.42 0.60 -18.14
CA ASP A 198 23.38 1.68 -17.95
C ASP A 198 23.40 2.09 -16.47
N ILE A 199 24.13 1.33 -15.67
CA ILE A 199 24.22 1.44 -14.22
C ILE A 199 25.67 1.28 -13.73
N TYR A 200 25.93 1.80 -12.53
CA TYR A 200 27.23 1.60 -11.88
C TYR A 200 27.33 0.25 -11.16
N GLY A 201 26.23 -0.23 -10.56
CA GLY A 201 26.18 -1.50 -9.85
C GLY A 201 24.77 -1.89 -9.47
N ALA A 202 24.62 -3.12 -8.98
CA ALA A 202 23.34 -3.65 -8.56
C ALA A 202 23.44 -4.48 -7.28
N LEU A 203 22.33 -4.51 -6.51
CA LEU A 203 22.09 -5.50 -5.48
C LEU A 203 20.97 -6.45 -5.95
N TYR A 204 20.96 -7.65 -5.44
CA TYR A 204 19.90 -8.63 -5.65
C TYR A 204 19.28 -9.02 -4.31
N ASN A 205 17.96 -8.94 -4.24
CA ASN A 205 17.18 -9.46 -3.12
C ASN A 205 16.61 -10.82 -3.53
N GLU A 206 17.08 -11.89 -2.88
CA GLU A 206 16.66 -13.26 -3.20
C GLU A 206 15.19 -13.54 -2.85
N GLU A 207 14.63 -12.85 -1.85
CA GLU A 207 13.20 -12.89 -1.50
C GLU A 207 12.39 -11.78 -2.23
N GLY A 208 12.88 -11.29 -3.36
CA GLY A 208 12.13 -10.36 -4.18
C GLY A 208 10.91 -11.04 -4.78
N ALA A 209 9.73 -10.61 -4.37
CA ALA A 209 8.46 -11.17 -4.81
C ALA A 209 7.55 -10.08 -5.36
N TYR A 210 6.67 -10.45 -6.28
CA TYR A 210 5.64 -9.54 -6.78
C TYR A 210 4.33 -10.26 -7.09
N LEU A 211 3.25 -9.47 -7.07
CA LEU A 211 1.91 -9.88 -7.49
C LEU A 211 1.59 -9.26 -8.85
N HIS A 212 0.95 -10.03 -9.72
CA HIS A 212 0.24 -9.51 -10.88
C HIS A 212 -1.05 -8.84 -10.41
N VAL A 213 -0.93 -7.58 -9.97
CA VAL A 213 -1.94 -6.90 -9.14
C VAL A 213 -3.34 -6.91 -9.75
N PRO A 214 -3.57 -6.56 -11.03
CA PRO A 214 -4.91 -6.58 -11.58
C PRO A 214 -5.58 -7.95 -11.44
N ASN A 215 -4.89 -9.02 -11.81
CA ASN A 215 -5.43 -10.36 -11.72
C ASN A 215 -5.61 -10.79 -10.26
N PHE A 216 -4.60 -10.55 -9.41
CA PHE A 216 -4.65 -10.91 -8.01
C PHE A 216 -5.88 -10.34 -7.29
N ILE A 217 -6.17 -9.06 -7.46
CA ILE A 217 -7.28 -8.41 -6.75
C ILE A 217 -8.62 -9.03 -7.16
N HIS A 218 -8.83 -9.28 -8.44
CA HIS A 218 -10.06 -9.88 -8.93
C HIS A 218 -10.22 -11.34 -8.51
N GLU A 219 -9.17 -12.15 -8.66
CA GLU A 219 -9.21 -13.56 -8.27
C GLU A 219 -9.33 -13.71 -6.75
N PHE A 220 -8.68 -12.83 -5.98
CA PHE A 220 -8.81 -12.83 -4.53
C PHE A 220 -10.22 -12.46 -4.08
N ALA A 221 -10.85 -11.48 -4.72
CA ALA A 221 -12.26 -11.16 -4.44
C ALA A 221 -13.20 -12.35 -4.74
N ARG A 222 -13.02 -13.04 -5.88
CA ARG A 222 -13.78 -14.26 -6.19
C ARG A 222 -13.54 -15.38 -5.17
N THR A 223 -12.29 -15.54 -4.73
CA THR A 223 -11.94 -16.49 -3.67
C THR A 223 -12.70 -16.18 -2.37
N LEU A 224 -12.78 -14.88 -2.02
CA LEU A 224 -13.54 -14.42 -0.84
C LEU A 224 -15.03 -14.71 -0.98
N GLU A 225 -15.64 -14.43 -2.13
CA GLU A 225 -17.04 -14.77 -2.40
C GLU A 225 -17.26 -16.29 -2.30
N GLY A 226 -16.33 -17.09 -2.84
CA GLY A 226 -16.36 -18.56 -2.76
C GLY A 226 -16.32 -19.13 -1.35
N ILE A 227 -15.71 -18.42 -0.40
CA ILE A 227 -15.72 -18.80 1.03
C ILE A 227 -16.84 -18.13 1.83
N GLY A 228 -17.76 -17.39 1.16
CA GLY A 228 -18.96 -16.81 1.76
C GLY A 228 -18.76 -15.41 2.35
N VAL A 229 -17.82 -14.60 1.81
CA VAL A 229 -17.78 -13.15 2.05
C VAL A 229 -18.73 -12.48 1.08
N GLU A 230 -19.59 -11.60 1.58
CA GLU A 230 -20.46 -10.80 0.73
C GLU A 230 -19.73 -9.53 0.28
N ILE A 231 -19.62 -9.29 -1.02
CA ILE A 231 -18.96 -8.10 -1.58
C ILE A 231 -20.01 -7.21 -2.27
N HIS A 232 -20.27 -6.05 -1.67
CA HIS A 232 -21.21 -5.05 -2.17
C HIS A 232 -20.44 -3.89 -2.82
N THR A 233 -20.31 -3.95 -4.13
CA THR A 233 -19.73 -2.87 -4.95
C THR A 233 -20.73 -1.74 -5.17
N HIS A 234 -20.25 -0.56 -5.60
CA HIS A 234 -21.07 0.66 -5.80
C HIS A 234 -21.90 1.01 -4.57
N THR A 235 -21.35 0.76 -3.38
CA THR A 235 -22.04 0.89 -2.09
C THR A 235 -21.23 1.83 -1.18
N GLU A 236 -21.35 3.12 -1.45
CA GLU A 236 -20.65 4.17 -0.69
C GLU A 236 -21.24 4.32 0.71
N VAL A 237 -20.37 4.38 1.72
CA VAL A 237 -20.76 4.71 3.10
C VAL A 237 -20.99 6.22 3.20
N VAL A 238 -22.21 6.62 3.55
CA VAL A 238 -22.62 8.01 3.66
C VAL A 238 -22.76 8.49 5.10
N GLY A 239 -22.66 7.59 6.09
CA GLY A 239 -22.69 8.00 7.50
C GLY A 239 -22.86 6.85 8.48
N PHE A 240 -22.85 7.18 9.77
CA PHE A 240 -22.96 6.24 10.87
C PHE A 240 -24.03 6.69 11.86
N GLU A 241 -24.71 5.73 12.48
CA GLU A 241 -25.53 5.95 13.66
C GLU A 241 -24.82 5.34 14.85
N VAL A 242 -24.62 6.16 15.88
CA VAL A 242 -23.85 5.79 17.06
C VAL A 242 -24.75 5.89 18.29
N ILE A 243 -24.74 4.85 19.12
CA ILE A 243 -25.40 4.84 20.41
C ILE A 243 -24.34 4.59 21.49
N GLY A 244 -24.13 5.60 22.34
CA GLY A 244 -23.06 5.57 23.34
C GLY A 244 -21.69 5.46 22.69
N ARG A 245 -20.99 4.34 22.91
CA ARG A 245 -19.68 4.03 22.34
C ARG A 245 -19.72 2.90 21.30
N ARG A 246 -20.84 2.76 20.61
CA ARG A 246 -21.05 1.68 19.63
C ARG A 246 -21.59 2.26 18.33
N VAL A 247 -21.02 1.82 17.22
CA VAL A 247 -21.59 2.03 15.88
C VAL A 247 -22.72 1.00 15.71
N GLU A 248 -23.95 1.48 15.77
CA GLU A 248 -25.15 0.60 15.66
C GLU A 248 -25.58 0.38 14.22
N ARG A 249 -25.33 1.38 13.36
CA ARG A 249 -25.69 1.29 11.96
C ARG A 249 -24.70 2.02 11.07
N VAL A 250 -24.36 1.39 9.96
CA VAL A 250 -23.62 2.00 8.85
C VAL A 250 -24.59 2.28 7.73
N ARG A 251 -24.75 3.56 7.37
CA ARG A 251 -25.61 3.99 6.28
C ARG A 251 -24.82 4.06 4.98
N THR A 252 -25.37 3.45 3.94
CA THR A 252 -24.78 3.47 2.61
C THR A 252 -25.74 4.02 1.56
N ALA A 253 -25.23 4.34 0.39
CA ALA A 253 -26.05 4.79 -0.74
C ALA A 253 -27.09 3.73 -1.22
N ARG A 254 -26.90 2.44 -0.86
CA ARG A 254 -27.77 1.34 -1.31
C ARG A 254 -28.51 0.63 -0.18
N GLY A 255 -28.44 1.13 1.04
CA GLY A 255 -29.12 0.53 2.20
C GLY A 255 -28.32 0.68 3.50
N ASN A 256 -28.75 -0.01 4.52
CA ASN A 256 -28.17 0.09 5.85
C ASN A 256 -27.70 -1.27 6.34
N PHE A 257 -26.55 -1.28 7.04
CA PHE A 257 -26.01 -2.45 7.72
C PHE A 257 -26.01 -2.24 9.23
N ARG A 258 -26.27 -3.30 9.99
CA ARG A 258 -26.20 -3.32 11.48
C ARG A 258 -25.17 -4.37 11.92
N PRO A 259 -23.89 -4.12 11.74
CA PRO A 259 -22.85 -5.07 12.06
C PRO A 259 -22.59 -5.15 13.57
N HIS A 260 -22.10 -6.30 14.05
CA HIS A 260 -21.55 -6.39 15.40
C HIS A 260 -20.23 -5.63 15.49
N GLU A 261 -19.39 -5.69 14.46
CA GLU A 261 -18.08 -5.05 14.36
C GLU A 261 -17.95 -4.28 13.03
N VAL A 262 -17.21 -3.18 13.05
CA VAL A 262 -16.90 -2.37 11.86
C VAL A 262 -15.39 -2.26 11.70
N VAL A 263 -14.90 -2.46 10.46
CA VAL A 263 -13.49 -2.25 10.10
C VAL A 263 -13.42 -1.18 9.00
N ILE A 264 -12.78 -0.04 9.28
CA ILE A 264 -12.51 0.99 8.27
C ILE A 264 -11.17 0.67 7.58
N ALA A 265 -11.24 0.27 6.31
CA ALA A 265 -10.10 -0.06 5.44
C ALA A 265 -10.12 0.72 4.11
N ALA A 266 -10.68 1.94 4.13
CA ALA A 266 -10.96 2.77 2.96
C ALA A 266 -9.73 3.55 2.41
N GLY A 267 -8.50 3.04 2.63
CA GLY A 267 -7.27 3.62 2.07
C GLY A 267 -7.10 5.10 2.43
N ALA A 268 -6.95 5.96 1.42
CA ALA A 268 -6.78 7.41 1.62
C ALA A 268 -8.06 8.09 2.14
N TRP A 269 -9.24 7.52 1.89
CA TRP A 269 -10.53 8.02 2.37
C TRP A 269 -10.84 7.63 3.83
N SER A 270 -10.01 6.77 4.44
CA SER A 270 -10.20 6.39 5.85
C SER A 270 -10.18 7.56 6.82
N ALA A 271 -9.42 8.62 6.53
CA ALA A 271 -9.40 9.82 7.38
C ALA A 271 -10.73 10.57 7.35
N GLU A 272 -11.36 10.66 6.19
CA GLU A 272 -12.67 11.29 6.03
C GLU A 272 -13.76 10.46 6.72
N CYS A 273 -13.77 9.16 6.46
CA CYS A 273 -14.68 8.22 7.09
C CYS A 273 -14.57 8.26 8.64
N ALA A 274 -13.35 8.23 9.18
CA ALA A 274 -13.10 8.27 10.62
C ALA A 274 -13.47 9.62 11.25
N ARG A 275 -13.35 10.73 10.50
CA ARG A 275 -13.71 12.09 10.95
C ARG A 275 -15.20 12.21 11.26
N THR A 276 -16.07 11.55 10.52
CA THR A 276 -17.53 11.54 10.80
C THR A 276 -17.86 10.86 12.14
N LEU A 277 -16.91 10.07 12.66
CA LEU A 277 -16.96 9.42 13.97
C LEU A 277 -16.13 10.17 15.03
N GLY A 278 -15.67 11.40 14.75
CA GLY A 278 -14.85 12.19 15.66
C GLY A 278 -13.41 11.70 15.85
N ILE A 279 -12.92 10.80 14.98
CA ILE A 279 -11.56 10.24 15.05
C ILE A 279 -10.66 10.99 14.07
N GLY A 280 -9.61 11.64 14.55
CA GLY A 280 -8.63 12.36 13.75
C GLY A 280 -7.44 11.50 13.36
N LEU A 281 -7.42 10.95 12.15
CA LEU A 281 -6.27 10.21 11.62
C LEU A 281 -5.25 11.17 11.00
N LYS A 282 -3.97 11.07 11.42
CA LYS A 282 -2.87 11.80 10.77
C LYS A 282 -2.47 11.09 9.48
N LEU A 283 -3.33 11.21 8.47
CA LEU A 283 -3.20 10.56 7.19
C LEU A 283 -3.09 11.61 6.08
N GLN A 284 -2.04 11.52 5.26
CA GLN A 284 -1.82 12.41 4.13
C GLN A 284 -1.87 11.59 2.83
N PRO A 285 -2.82 11.88 1.94
CA PRO A 285 -2.80 11.32 0.60
C PRO A 285 -1.55 11.77 -0.16
N ALA A 286 -0.81 10.82 -0.72
CA ALA A 286 0.33 11.11 -1.57
C ALA A 286 0.12 10.45 -2.94
N LYS A 287 -0.02 11.29 -3.97
CA LYS A 287 -0.27 10.84 -5.33
C LYS A 287 0.96 10.13 -5.89
N GLY A 288 0.74 8.97 -6.46
CA GLY A 288 1.71 8.21 -7.24
C GLY A 288 1.19 7.99 -8.65
N TYR A 289 2.11 7.61 -9.53
CA TYR A 289 1.80 7.35 -10.92
C TYR A 289 2.34 5.99 -11.33
N THR A 290 1.61 5.29 -12.20
CA THR A 290 2.12 4.13 -12.93
C THR A 290 1.80 4.26 -14.41
N ILE A 291 2.66 3.66 -15.20
CA ILE A 291 2.54 3.58 -16.65
C ILE A 291 2.63 2.11 -17.00
N THR A 292 1.63 1.57 -17.65
CA THR A 292 1.62 0.20 -18.15
C THR A 292 1.81 0.25 -19.66
N VAL A 293 2.78 -0.48 -20.15
CA VAL A 293 3.15 -0.54 -21.58
C VAL A 293 3.11 -1.98 -22.07
N THR A 294 3.11 -2.16 -23.38
CA THR A 294 3.36 -3.47 -24.02
C THR A 294 4.76 -3.95 -23.65
N THR A 295 4.93 -5.24 -23.37
CA THR A 295 6.25 -5.81 -23.03
C THR A 295 7.13 -5.88 -24.28
N PRO A 296 8.25 -5.14 -24.36
CA PRO A 296 9.22 -5.27 -25.42
C PRO A 296 10.05 -6.56 -25.28
N ARG A 297 10.69 -7.01 -26.36
CA ARG A 297 11.49 -8.25 -26.35
C ARG A 297 12.65 -8.20 -25.35
N ASN A 298 13.22 -7.00 -25.16
CA ASN A 298 14.33 -6.74 -24.25
C ASN A 298 13.86 -6.16 -22.90
N ALA A 299 12.66 -6.51 -22.44
CA ALA A 299 12.16 -6.14 -21.13
C ALA A 299 12.85 -6.95 -20.01
N PRO A 300 13.02 -6.36 -18.83
CA PRO A 300 13.42 -7.11 -17.65
C PRO A 300 12.44 -8.24 -17.34
N ARG A 301 12.98 -9.43 -17.04
CA ARG A 301 12.20 -10.59 -16.58
C ARG A 301 11.99 -10.56 -15.07
N LEU A 302 12.92 -9.91 -14.36
CA LEU A 302 12.86 -9.70 -12.91
C LEU A 302 12.25 -8.34 -12.58
N PRO A 303 11.60 -8.20 -11.41
CA PRO A 303 11.30 -6.89 -10.88
C PRO A 303 12.57 -6.07 -10.68
N VAL A 304 12.56 -4.81 -11.08
CA VAL A 304 13.72 -3.90 -10.95
C VAL A 304 13.34 -2.65 -10.21
N LEU A 305 14.13 -2.26 -9.20
CA LEU A 305 14.03 -0.96 -8.56
C LEU A 305 15.19 -0.06 -9.01
N LEU A 306 14.87 1.04 -9.69
CA LEU A 306 15.83 2.08 -10.06
C LEU A 306 16.04 2.99 -8.85
N SER A 307 17.14 2.78 -8.12
CA SER A 307 17.30 3.25 -6.75
C SER A 307 17.24 4.78 -6.60
N GLU A 308 18.03 5.53 -7.37
CA GLU A 308 18.05 6.99 -7.27
C GLU A 308 16.83 7.63 -7.94
N GLY A 309 16.35 7.03 -9.03
CA GLY A 309 15.14 7.47 -9.74
C GLY A 309 13.85 7.18 -9.03
N LYS A 310 13.87 6.27 -8.03
CA LYS A 310 12.68 5.83 -7.29
C LYS A 310 11.57 5.32 -8.21
N VAL A 311 11.96 4.62 -9.27
CA VAL A 311 11.04 3.97 -10.21
C VAL A 311 11.14 2.46 -10.03
N ALA A 312 10.00 1.82 -9.86
CA ALA A 312 9.85 0.37 -9.83
C ALA A 312 9.41 -0.13 -11.21
N ILE A 313 10.00 -1.20 -11.68
CA ILE A 313 9.65 -1.86 -12.94
C ILE A 313 9.16 -3.27 -12.59
N SER A 314 7.96 -3.64 -13.05
CA SER A 314 7.37 -4.95 -12.81
C SER A 314 6.97 -5.61 -14.11
N PRO A 315 7.42 -6.83 -14.40
CA PRO A 315 6.86 -7.64 -15.46
C PRO A 315 5.45 -8.11 -15.07
N LEU A 316 4.49 -7.97 -15.98
CA LEU A 316 3.10 -8.37 -15.79
C LEU A 316 2.60 -9.22 -16.97
N GLY A 317 3.32 -10.29 -17.29
CA GLY A 317 3.03 -11.13 -18.44
C GLY A 317 3.34 -10.42 -19.76
N ASP A 318 2.33 -10.12 -20.54
CA ASP A 318 2.42 -9.38 -21.80
C ASP A 318 2.56 -7.87 -21.65
N ARG A 319 2.64 -7.39 -20.40
CA ARG A 319 2.74 -5.97 -20.04
C ARG A 319 3.93 -5.73 -19.14
N LEU A 320 4.45 -4.51 -19.22
CA LEU A 320 5.48 -4.00 -18.33
C LEU A 320 4.96 -2.75 -17.62
N ARG A 321 5.09 -2.68 -16.30
CA ARG A 321 4.59 -1.56 -15.49
C ARG A 321 5.72 -0.79 -14.84
N PHE A 322 5.71 0.53 -15.03
CA PHE A 322 6.62 1.48 -14.39
C PHE A 322 5.86 2.26 -13.31
N GLY A 323 6.33 2.23 -12.09
CA GLY A 323 5.71 2.99 -11.00
C GLY A 323 6.69 3.92 -10.32
N GLY A 324 6.30 5.16 -10.13
CA GLY A 324 7.17 6.15 -9.50
C GLY A 324 6.41 7.30 -8.87
N THR A 325 7.16 8.30 -8.48
CA THR A 325 6.70 9.58 -7.91
C THR A 325 5.95 9.46 -6.59
N LEU A 326 6.16 10.41 -5.71
CA LEU A 326 5.43 10.59 -4.47
C LEU A 326 5.15 12.08 -4.29
N GLU A 327 3.88 12.46 -4.52
CA GLU A 327 3.44 13.85 -4.53
C GLU A 327 2.32 14.07 -3.50
N PRO A 328 2.59 14.67 -2.33
CA PRO A 328 1.57 15.13 -1.41
C PRO A 328 0.76 16.29 -1.98
N SER A 329 -0.20 15.99 -2.86
CA SER A 329 -1.01 16.98 -3.61
C SER A 329 -2.47 17.07 -3.12
N GLY A 330 -2.83 16.34 -2.05
CA GLY A 330 -4.24 16.16 -1.66
C GLY A 330 -4.92 15.12 -2.54
N MET A 331 -6.27 15.19 -2.62
CA MET A 331 -7.10 14.23 -3.36
C MET A 331 -7.36 14.68 -4.81
N ASP A 332 -6.40 15.34 -5.45
CA ASP A 332 -6.47 15.74 -6.86
C ASP A 332 -6.07 14.56 -7.76
N GLY A 333 -7.02 13.96 -8.46
CA GLY A 333 -6.85 12.79 -9.34
C GLY A 333 -6.25 13.09 -10.72
N ILE A 334 -5.92 14.36 -11.04
CA ILE A 334 -5.42 14.74 -12.37
C ILE A 334 -4.06 14.11 -12.63
N VAL A 335 -3.93 13.38 -13.74
CA VAL A 335 -2.66 12.81 -14.20
C VAL A 335 -1.76 13.91 -14.76
N SER A 336 -0.60 14.11 -14.15
CA SER A 336 0.39 15.08 -14.64
C SER A 336 1.28 14.47 -15.71
N ARG A 337 1.17 14.95 -16.97
CA ARG A 337 2.02 14.52 -18.08
C ARG A 337 3.52 14.67 -17.74
N ARG A 338 3.91 15.77 -17.09
CA ARG A 338 5.29 16.00 -16.66
C ARG A 338 5.82 14.86 -15.76
N ARG A 339 4.97 14.31 -14.87
CA ARG A 339 5.35 13.20 -13.99
C ARG A 339 5.50 11.89 -14.76
N VAL A 340 4.59 11.64 -15.69
CA VAL A 340 4.66 10.50 -16.62
C VAL A 340 5.96 10.55 -17.41
N ASP A 341 6.24 11.68 -18.07
CA ASP A 341 7.46 11.88 -18.85
C ASP A 341 8.74 11.74 -17.97
N GLY A 342 8.67 12.17 -16.71
CA GLY A 342 9.76 12.01 -15.73
C GLY A 342 10.06 10.55 -15.41
N ILE A 343 9.03 9.71 -15.26
CA ILE A 343 9.19 8.26 -15.06
C ILE A 343 9.82 7.63 -16.31
N LEU A 344 9.30 7.94 -17.49
CA LEU A 344 9.81 7.40 -18.76
C LEU A 344 11.27 7.81 -19.00
N ARG A 345 11.63 9.07 -18.77
CA ARG A 345 13.04 9.51 -18.85
C ARG A 345 13.94 8.78 -17.86
N THR A 346 13.42 8.48 -16.65
CA THR A 346 14.18 7.70 -15.68
C THR A 346 14.41 6.28 -16.15
N VAL A 347 13.38 5.61 -16.67
CA VAL A 347 13.51 4.26 -17.25
C VAL A 347 14.53 4.28 -18.36
N GLN A 348 14.41 5.21 -19.32
CA GLN A 348 15.35 5.34 -20.45
C GLN A 348 16.79 5.60 -20.00
N ALA A 349 17.00 6.34 -18.91
CA ALA A 349 18.34 6.61 -18.40
C ALA A 349 19.03 5.36 -17.82
N TYR A 350 18.26 4.37 -17.31
CA TYR A 350 18.80 3.11 -16.75
C TYR A 350 18.79 1.97 -17.76
N LEU A 351 17.84 2.00 -18.71
CA LEU A 351 17.63 1.00 -19.74
C LEU A 351 17.62 1.68 -21.12
N PRO A 352 18.79 2.14 -21.61
CA PRO A 352 18.87 3.04 -22.78
C PRO A 352 18.41 2.38 -24.08
N ARG A 353 18.48 1.04 -24.16
CA ARG A 353 18.06 0.27 -25.33
C ARG A 353 16.70 -0.40 -25.18
N LEU A 354 15.94 -0.09 -24.11
CA LEU A 354 14.58 -0.58 -24.02
C LEU A 354 13.79 -0.12 -25.25
N GLU A 355 13.29 -1.10 -26.05
CA GLU A 355 12.56 -0.80 -27.27
C GLU A 355 11.35 0.08 -27.02
N ASN A 356 10.94 0.83 -28.04
CA ASN A 356 9.74 1.66 -27.96
C ASN A 356 8.51 0.78 -27.64
N THR A 357 7.76 1.22 -26.67
CA THR A 357 6.59 0.50 -26.16
C THR A 357 5.35 1.37 -26.33
N GLU A 358 4.24 0.72 -26.63
CA GLU A 358 2.94 1.40 -26.61
C GLU A 358 2.47 1.58 -25.17
N ILE A 359 2.05 2.81 -24.82
CA ILE A 359 1.43 3.09 -23.52
C ILE A 359 -0.01 2.61 -23.57
N LEU A 360 -0.30 1.55 -22.81
CA LEU A 360 -1.64 0.97 -22.69
C LEU A 360 -2.47 1.69 -21.62
N GLU A 361 -1.82 2.11 -20.54
CA GLU A 361 -2.48 2.74 -19.41
C GLU A 361 -1.56 3.73 -18.70
N THR A 362 -2.13 4.85 -18.29
CA THR A 362 -1.51 5.77 -17.34
C THR A 362 -2.42 5.95 -16.16
N TRP A 363 -1.94 5.58 -14.98
CA TRP A 363 -2.69 5.61 -13.74
C TRP A 363 -2.13 6.62 -12.75
N SER A 364 -3.02 7.23 -11.95
CA SER A 364 -2.64 7.95 -10.74
C SER A 364 -3.57 7.61 -9.59
N GLY A 365 -3.01 7.49 -8.38
CA GLY A 365 -3.81 7.19 -7.20
C GLY A 365 -3.15 7.65 -5.90
N PHE A 366 -3.89 7.55 -4.80
CA PHE A 366 -3.57 8.18 -3.52
C PHE A 366 -3.04 7.15 -2.52
N ARG A 367 -1.74 7.17 -2.26
CA ARG A 367 -1.11 6.35 -1.23
C ARG A 367 -1.40 6.96 0.15
N PRO A 368 -2.10 6.24 1.05
CA PRO A 368 -2.41 6.74 2.38
C PRO A 368 -1.16 6.76 3.26
N ARG A 369 -0.62 7.93 3.57
CA ARG A 369 0.65 8.05 4.29
C ARG A 369 0.47 8.58 5.69
N THR A 370 1.04 7.86 6.65
CA THR A 370 1.24 8.28 8.03
C THR A 370 2.57 9.02 8.18
N PRO A 371 2.75 9.85 9.20
CA PRO A 371 3.99 10.59 9.41
C PRO A 371 5.21 9.71 9.67
N ASP A 372 5.06 8.60 10.40
CA ASP A 372 6.11 7.65 10.79
C ASP A 372 6.27 6.47 9.83
N SER A 373 5.45 6.41 8.76
CA SER A 373 5.37 5.30 7.79
C SER A 373 4.78 4.00 8.35
N LEU A 374 4.35 3.95 9.60
CA LEU A 374 3.65 2.80 10.16
C LEU A 374 2.14 2.93 9.90
N PRO A 375 1.45 1.87 9.48
CA PRO A 375 0.00 1.94 9.30
C PRO A 375 -0.75 2.18 10.62
N PHE A 376 -2.00 2.59 10.52
CA PHE A 376 -2.95 2.51 11.61
C PHE A 376 -3.64 1.15 11.53
N MET A 377 -3.45 0.31 12.54
CA MET A 377 -4.10 -1.00 12.64
C MET A 377 -4.45 -1.27 14.08
N GLY A 378 -5.76 -1.37 14.37
CA GLY A 378 -6.20 -1.63 15.72
C GLY A 378 -7.59 -1.13 16.03
N ARG A 379 -8.00 -1.34 17.28
CA ARG A 379 -9.26 -0.84 17.85
C ARG A 379 -9.19 0.68 18.02
N ALA A 380 -10.23 1.40 17.60
CA ALA A 380 -10.40 2.81 17.93
C ALA A 380 -10.94 2.92 19.36
N GLU A 381 -10.15 3.43 20.30
CA GLU A 381 -10.50 3.44 21.73
C GLU A 381 -11.82 4.19 22.06
N ALA A 382 -12.25 5.12 21.19
CA ALA A 382 -13.50 5.84 21.34
C ALA A 382 -14.73 4.90 21.19
N TYR A 383 -14.59 3.78 20.51
CA TYR A 383 -15.69 2.84 20.19
C TYR A 383 -15.37 1.42 20.62
N ARG A 384 -16.42 0.66 20.99
CA ARG A 384 -16.28 -0.73 21.42
C ARG A 384 -16.18 -1.70 20.26
N ASN A 385 -16.73 -1.33 19.09
CA ASN A 385 -16.87 -2.20 17.93
C ASN A 385 -16.34 -1.56 16.63
N LEU A 386 -15.31 -0.73 16.73
CA LEU A 386 -14.70 -0.08 15.57
C LEU A 386 -13.20 -0.35 15.54
N SER A 387 -12.74 -0.94 14.45
CA SER A 387 -11.32 -1.12 14.13
C SER A 387 -10.94 -0.36 12.86
N ILE A 388 -9.67 0.00 12.72
CA ILE A 388 -9.16 0.73 11.56
C ILE A 388 -7.93 -0.02 11.01
N ALA A 389 -7.87 -0.17 9.68
CA ALA A 389 -6.76 -0.75 8.93
C ALA A 389 -6.40 0.13 7.73
N CYS A 390 -5.58 1.15 7.94
CA CYS A 390 -5.21 2.09 6.86
C CYS A 390 -3.81 2.68 7.05
N GLY A 391 -3.38 3.52 6.11
CA GLY A 391 -2.08 4.20 6.26
C GLY A 391 -0.88 3.38 5.79
N HIS A 392 -1.07 2.33 5.02
CA HIS A 392 -0.02 1.41 4.54
C HIS A 392 0.96 2.04 3.52
N GLY A 393 0.74 3.28 3.12
CA GLY A 393 1.61 4.01 2.20
C GLY A 393 1.71 3.33 0.83
N HIS A 394 2.94 3.17 0.33
CA HIS A 394 3.21 2.55 -0.98
C HIS A 394 3.48 1.03 -0.88
N ILE A 395 3.60 0.48 0.32
CA ILE A 395 3.92 -0.93 0.58
C ILE A 395 2.70 -1.74 1.04
N GLY A 396 1.50 -1.24 0.78
CA GLY A 396 0.25 -1.83 1.27
C GLY A 396 0.04 -3.28 0.87
N LEU A 397 0.41 -3.68 -0.36
CA LEU A 397 0.35 -5.08 -0.80
C LEU A 397 1.22 -6.01 0.07
N GLY A 398 2.41 -5.56 0.45
CA GLY A 398 3.32 -6.32 1.30
C GLY A 398 3.03 -6.22 2.81
N LEU A 399 2.04 -5.44 3.24
CA LEU A 399 1.67 -5.33 4.65
C LEU A 399 0.25 -5.83 4.94
N ALA A 400 -0.64 -5.79 3.95
CA ALA A 400 -2.05 -6.09 4.12
C ALA A 400 -2.33 -7.54 4.54
N PRO A 401 -1.60 -8.58 4.08
CA PRO A 401 -1.82 -9.94 4.52
C PRO A 401 -1.71 -10.11 6.04
N ALA A 402 -0.58 -9.75 6.62
CA ALA A 402 -0.38 -9.82 8.08
C ALA A 402 -1.21 -8.78 8.84
N GLY A 403 -1.42 -7.59 8.24
CA GLY A 403 -2.28 -6.55 8.80
C GLY A 403 -3.73 -6.99 8.91
N GLY A 404 -4.25 -7.71 7.92
CA GLY A 404 -5.59 -8.31 7.96
C GLY A 404 -5.73 -9.37 9.06
N LYS A 405 -4.70 -10.23 9.22
CA LYS A 405 -4.63 -11.21 10.31
C LYS A 405 -4.67 -10.52 11.68
N LEU A 406 -3.86 -9.48 11.85
CA LEU A 406 -3.83 -8.68 13.06
C LEU A 406 -5.21 -8.09 13.42
N ILE A 407 -5.91 -7.52 12.43
CA ILE A 407 -7.27 -6.98 12.65
C ILE A 407 -8.25 -8.10 13.03
N ALA A 408 -8.18 -9.26 12.39
CA ALA A 408 -9.05 -10.39 12.73
C ALA A 408 -8.83 -10.86 14.19
N GLN A 409 -7.57 -10.97 14.63
CA GLN A 409 -7.25 -11.31 16.03
C GLN A 409 -7.79 -10.25 17.02
N ILE A 410 -7.65 -8.97 16.70
CA ILE A 410 -8.19 -7.88 17.55
C ILE A 410 -9.72 -7.93 17.62
N VAL A 411 -10.40 -8.21 16.51
CA VAL A 411 -11.87 -8.32 16.45
C VAL A 411 -12.35 -9.53 17.25
N ALA A 412 -11.66 -10.66 17.12
CA ALA A 412 -11.95 -11.89 17.88
C ALA A 412 -11.61 -11.79 19.38
N GLY A 413 -10.91 -10.72 19.82
CA GLY A 413 -10.43 -10.60 21.19
C GLY A 413 -9.25 -11.52 21.53
N GLU A 414 -8.58 -12.03 20.52
CA GLU A 414 -7.40 -12.89 20.68
C GLU A 414 -6.14 -12.05 20.97
N GLN A 415 -5.11 -12.72 21.52
CA GLN A 415 -3.78 -12.12 21.66
C GLN A 415 -3.13 -11.99 20.28
N PRO A 416 -2.82 -10.78 19.78
CA PRO A 416 -2.15 -10.62 18.49
C PRO A 416 -0.75 -11.23 18.47
N ASP A 417 -0.37 -11.80 17.32
CA ASP A 417 0.95 -12.39 17.07
C ASP A 417 2.06 -11.33 16.98
N VAL A 418 1.69 -10.06 16.83
CA VAL A 418 2.61 -8.92 16.72
C VAL A 418 2.27 -7.85 17.75
N ASP A 419 3.28 -7.06 18.17
CA ASP A 419 3.05 -5.91 19.04
C ASP A 419 2.19 -4.86 18.32
N VAL A 420 1.01 -4.57 18.85
CA VAL A 420 0.06 -3.61 18.30
C VAL A 420 0.40 -2.15 18.64
N ALA A 421 1.26 -1.92 19.63
CA ALA A 421 1.55 -0.58 20.15
C ALA A 421 2.06 0.39 19.07
N PRO A 422 2.90 -0.01 18.10
CA PRO A 422 3.34 0.86 17.02
C PRO A 422 2.24 1.28 16.06
N PHE A 423 1.14 0.52 15.98
CA PHE A 423 0.05 0.72 15.03
C PHE A 423 -1.17 1.44 15.60
N ARG A 424 -1.12 1.83 16.87
CA ARG A 424 -2.25 2.45 17.57
C ARG A 424 -2.81 3.66 16.81
N ILE A 425 -4.13 3.79 16.84
CA ILE A 425 -4.87 4.86 16.16
C ILE A 425 -4.58 6.22 16.81
N ASP A 426 -4.48 6.26 18.13
CA ASP A 426 -4.29 7.45 18.97
C ASP A 426 -2.82 7.84 19.24
N ARG A 427 -1.84 7.17 18.58
CA ARG A 427 -0.40 7.39 18.85
C ARG A 427 0.10 8.81 18.61
N TYR A 428 -0.68 9.64 17.92
CA TYR A 428 -0.40 11.06 17.72
C TYR A 428 -1.19 11.99 18.65
N ASP A 429 -2.08 11.46 19.47
CA ASP A 429 -2.87 12.27 20.41
C ASP A 429 -2.02 12.65 21.61
N ARG A 430 -2.12 13.94 22.01
CA ARG A 430 -1.34 14.47 23.14
C ARG A 430 -1.69 13.81 24.49
N ARG A 431 -2.86 13.16 24.58
CA ARG A 431 -3.39 12.51 25.79
C ARG A 431 -3.10 11.01 25.85
N ALA A 432 -2.57 10.41 24.78
CA ALA A 432 -2.23 9.00 24.78
C ALA A 432 -1.10 8.70 25.79
N PRO A 433 -1.22 7.67 26.63
CA PRO A 433 -0.16 7.32 27.57
C PRO A 433 1.12 6.96 26.81
N ARG A 434 2.22 7.64 27.14
CA ARG A 434 3.57 7.42 26.56
C ARG A 434 4.15 6.08 27.07
N ARG A 435 3.55 4.95 26.72
CA ARG A 435 4.03 3.60 27.08
C ARG A 435 4.97 2.97 26.02
N LEU A 436 5.80 3.77 25.36
CA LEU A 436 6.88 3.26 24.50
C LEU A 436 8.22 3.91 24.89
N ARG A 437 8.50 3.97 26.19
CA ARG A 437 9.83 4.34 26.70
C ARG A 437 10.33 3.23 27.59
N ARG A 438 10.65 2.09 27.01
CA ARG A 438 11.68 1.15 27.58
C ARG A 438 12.35 0.39 26.48
#